data_3454dbda05962f733efeeddfd2c2bf69
#
_entry.id   3454dbda05962f733efeeddfd2c2bf69
#
_cell.length_a   1.000
_cell.length_b   1.000
_cell.length_c   1.000
_cell.angle_alpha   90.00
_cell.angle_beta   90.00
_cell.angle_gamma   90.00
#
_symmetry.space_group_name_H-M   'P 1'
#
loop_
_entity.id
_entity.type
_entity.pdbx_description
1 polymer ?
#
loop_
_entity_poly.entity_id
_entity_poly.type
_entity_poly.pdbx_seq_one_letter_code
_entity_poly.pdbx_strand_id
1 'polypeptide(L)'
;MSEPVVLGIESTCDETAAAIVCGRELLSNVVASSMEEHARYGGVIPEIASRAHAEAFVPCVSKALADANMTLADVDAIAVSAGPGLAGCLAVGVSGAKALAWAANKPIYGINHVIGHIAVTQLQFGPFPKDTLALIVSGGHTSLLHVEDMPRKIDVVGTTLDDAAGECFDKVARLLGFPYPGGPHIDRHGQNGDPHAIKVPMGLTQGKAGAAHPYDFSFSGVKTAVARWVESEQAAGHEIPVDDVCASLADSVATVLARKSMRGCRQYDSNTLIVGGGFSANSQLRAKLLEFGENYGVDVRIPQIKLCTDNGAMVAMLGVNLVEAGVAPSAPDFPIDSAMPLTKVSM
;
A
#
# COMPACT_ATOMS: atom_id res chain seq x y z
N MET A 1 -0.10 24.70 -20.35
CA MET A 1 -1.26 23.81 -20.32
C MET A 1 -1.81 23.90 -18.90
N SER A 2 -3.13 23.89 -18.72
CA SER A 2 -3.73 23.79 -17.37
C SER A 2 -3.36 22.47 -16.75
N GLU A 3 -3.25 22.42 -15.41
CA GLU A 3 -3.03 21.17 -14.67
C GLU A 3 -4.23 20.25 -14.88
N PRO A 4 -4.02 18.94 -15.15
CA PRO A 4 -5.13 18.02 -15.40
C PRO A 4 -5.93 17.73 -14.12
N VAL A 5 -7.25 17.70 -14.26
CA VAL A 5 -8.21 17.31 -13.22
C VAL A 5 -8.59 15.85 -13.41
N VAL A 6 -8.26 14.99 -12.45
CA VAL A 6 -8.51 13.54 -12.54
C VAL A 6 -9.40 13.07 -11.40
N LEU A 7 -10.48 12.34 -11.76
CA LEU A 7 -11.28 11.55 -10.83
C LEU A 7 -10.64 10.18 -10.68
N GLY A 8 -10.15 9.84 -9.49
CA GLY A 8 -9.62 8.53 -9.14
C GLY A 8 -10.65 7.68 -8.40
N ILE A 9 -10.76 6.40 -8.77
CA ILE A 9 -11.70 5.43 -8.20
C ILE A 9 -10.96 4.18 -7.75
N GLU A 10 -11.11 3.84 -6.48
CA GLU A 10 -10.52 2.66 -5.84
C GLU A 10 -11.60 1.67 -5.38
N SER A 11 -11.37 0.37 -5.64
CA SER A 11 -12.27 -0.70 -5.21
C SER A 11 -11.61 -2.09 -5.18
N THR A 12 -10.34 -2.19 -4.81
CA THR A 12 -9.58 -3.46 -4.97
C THR A 12 -9.84 -4.48 -3.87
N CYS A 13 -10.22 -4.05 -2.66
CA CYS A 13 -10.33 -4.94 -1.50
C CYS A 13 -11.58 -4.64 -0.65
N ASP A 14 -11.47 -3.84 0.38
CA ASP A 14 -12.54 -3.53 1.34
C ASP A 14 -12.90 -2.05 1.44
N GLU A 15 -12.12 -1.17 0.81
CA GLU A 15 -12.39 0.25 0.68
C GLU A 15 -12.97 0.59 -0.70
N THR A 16 -14.11 1.29 -0.72
CA THR A 16 -14.60 2.01 -1.89
C THR A 16 -14.21 3.46 -1.76
N ALA A 17 -13.43 3.99 -2.70
CA ALA A 17 -13.02 5.38 -2.60
C ALA A 17 -13.10 6.12 -3.93
N ALA A 18 -13.33 7.44 -3.83
CA ALA A 18 -13.26 8.36 -4.95
C ALA A 18 -12.57 9.66 -4.51
N ALA A 19 -11.74 10.23 -5.38
CA ALA A 19 -11.04 11.48 -5.12
C ALA A 19 -10.89 12.32 -6.37
N ILE A 20 -10.78 13.64 -6.19
CA ILE A 20 -10.45 14.59 -7.25
C ILE A 20 -9.07 15.18 -6.96
N VAL A 21 -8.18 15.08 -7.92
CA VAL A 21 -6.84 15.68 -7.90
C VAL A 21 -6.70 16.60 -9.11
N CYS A 22 -6.21 17.83 -8.90
CA CYS A 22 -5.85 18.79 -9.93
C CYS A 22 -4.33 18.98 -9.92
N GLY A 23 -3.62 18.54 -10.94
CA GLY A 23 -2.17 18.48 -10.90
C GLY A 23 -1.65 17.70 -9.68
N ARG A 24 -1.18 18.42 -8.65
CA ARG A 24 -0.75 17.80 -7.36
C ARG A 24 -1.52 18.34 -6.16
N GLU A 25 -2.63 18.99 -6.41
CA GLU A 25 -3.54 19.45 -5.36
C GLU A 25 -4.67 18.43 -5.16
N LEU A 26 -4.84 17.97 -3.92
CA LEU A 26 -5.94 17.10 -3.51
C LEU A 26 -7.17 17.94 -3.18
N LEU A 27 -8.17 17.92 -4.06
CA LEU A 27 -9.40 18.70 -3.89
C LEU A 27 -10.45 17.96 -3.03
N SER A 28 -10.54 16.64 -3.18
CA SER A 28 -11.42 15.81 -2.37
C SER A 28 -10.91 14.36 -2.28
N ASN A 29 -11.23 13.66 -1.19
CA ASN A 29 -10.95 12.23 -1.03
C ASN A 29 -11.99 11.62 -0.10
N VAL A 30 -12.85 10.78 -0.63
CA VAL A 30 -13.94 10.11 0.06
C VAL A 30 -13.66 8.62 0.10
N VAL A 31 -13.75 8.03 1.29
CA VAL A 31 -13.51 6.59 1.51
C VAL A 31 -14.70 6.03 2.29
N ALA A 32 -15.24 4.91 1.82
CA ALA A 32 -16.21 4.08 2.52
C ALA A 32 -15.61 2.69 2.71
N SER A 33 -15.44 2.24 3.95
CA SER A 33 -14.85 0.95 4.27
C SER A 33 -15.91 -0.05 4.71
N SER A 34 -15.79 -1.29 4.25
CA SER A 34 -16.57 -2.44 4.70
C SER A 34 -15.84 -3.28 5.77
N MET A 35 -14.75 -2.77 6.33
CA MET A 35 -13.88 -3.45 7.30
C MET A 35 -14.64 -4.01 8.50
N GLU A 36 -15.61 -3.26 9.05
CA GLU A 36 -16.40 -3.70 10.21
C GLU A 36 -17.20 -4.97 9.94
N GLU A 37 -17.69 -5.14 8.70
CA GLU A 37 -18.40 -6.35 8.28
C GLU A 37 -17.44 -7.54 8.18
N HIS A 38 -16.24 -7.31 7.69
CA HIS A 38 -15.20 -8.31 7.52
C HIS A 38 -14.55 -8.74 8.84
N ALA A 39 -14.45 -7.87 9.83
CA ALA A 39 -13.88 -8.17 11.14
C ALA A 39 -14.54 -9.38 11.81
N ARG A 40 -15.84 -9.58 11.59
CA ARG A 40 -16.60 -10.73 12.12
C ARG A 40 -16.12 -12.08 11.59
N TYR A 41 -15.48 -12.08 10.41
CA TYR A 41 -14.97 -13.29 9.76
C TYR A 41 -13.45 -13.46 9.91
N GLY A 42 -12.78 -12.47 10.52
CA GLY A 42 -11.34 -12.47 10.70
C GLY A 42 -10.52 -12.26 9.42
N GLY A 43 -11.14 -11.66 8.39
CA GLY A 43 -10.52 -11.36 7.10
C GLY A 43 -11.54 -10.98 6.05
N VAL A 44 -11.11 -10.46 4.91
CA VAL A 44 -11.98 -9.98 3.84
C VAL A 44 -12.70 -11.14 3.14
N ILE A 45 -14.03 -11.02 3.01
CA ILE A 45 -14.89 -11.96 2.26
C ILE A 45 -15.23 -11.33 0.91
N PRO A 46 -14.75 -11.88 -0.23
CA PRO A 46 -14.85 -11.23 -1.54
C PRO A 46 -16.29 -10.90 -1.99
N GLU A 47 -17.26 -11.77 -1.67
CA GLU A 47 -18.67 -11.50 -2.02
C GLU A 47 -19.27 -10.33 -1.23
N ILE A 48 -18.96 -10.22 0.06
CA ILE A 48 -19.41 -9.12 0.91
C ILE A 48 -18.78 -7.82 0.41
N ALA A 49 -17.47 -7.82 0.16
CA ALA A 49 -16.76 -6.66 -0.35
C ALA A 49 -17.35 -6.18 -1.70
N SER A 50 -17.58 -7.08 -2.64
CA SER A 50 -18.14 -6.71 -3.96
C SER A 50 -19.53 -6.08 -3.85
N ARG A 51 -20.39 -6.54 -2.94
CA ARG A 51 -21.71 -5.93 -2.69
C ARG A 51 -21.57 -4.54 -2.06
N ALA A 52 -20.69 -4.41 -1.05
CA ALA A 52 -20.42 -3.12 -0.42
C ALA A 52 -19.91 -2.08 -1.43
N HIS A 53 -19.03 -2.48 -2.36
CA HIS A 53 -18.58 -1.61 -3.45
C HIS A 53 -19.74 -1.16 -4.34
N ALA A 54 -20.65 -2.07 -4.72
CA ALA A 54 -21.79 -1.72 -5.57
C ALA A 54 -22.71 -0.69 -4.91
N GLU A 55 -22.90 -0.78 -3.59
CA GLU A 55 -23.72 0.16 -2.81
C GLU A 55 -23.00 1.50 -2.59
N ALA A 56 -21.68 1.50 -2.34
CA ALA A 56 -20.90 2.68 -2.00
C ALA A 56 -20.39 3.46 -3.23
N PHE A 57 -20.33 2.87 -4.42
CA PHE A 57 -19.71 3.46 -5.62
C PHE A 57 -20.31 4.83 -5.96
N VAL A 58 -21.62 4.90 -6.21
CA VAL A 58 -22.29 6.15 -6.57
C VAL A 58 -22.22 7.19 -5.46
N PRO A 59 -22.52 6.86 -4.18
CA PRO A 59 -22.33 7.78 -3.06
C PRO A 59 -20.92 8.37 -2.96
N CYS A 60 -19.88 7.55 -3.07
CA CYS A 60 -18.49 8.00 -2.98
C CYS A 60 -18.13 8.97 -4.12
N VAL A 61 -18.44 8.62 -5.36
CA VAL A 61 -18.18 9.48 -6.52
C VAL A 61 -18.94 10.80 -6.44
N SER A 62 -20.24 10.74 -6.11
CA SER A 62 -21.08 11.94 -6.01
C SER A 62 -20.57 12.88 -4.91
N LYS A 63 -20.17 12.31 -3.77
CA LYS A 63 -19.62 13.09 -2.66
C LYS A 63 -18.25 13.68 -3.01
N ALA A 64 -17.37 12.93 -3.68
CA ALA A 64 -16.05 13.43 -4.08
C ALA A 64 -16.17 14.63 -5.03
N LEU A 65 -17.07 14.58 -6.01
CA LEU A 65 -17.37 15.68 -6.91
C LEU A 65 -17.96 16.89 -6.14
N ALA A 66 -18.92 16.66 -5.25
CA ALA A 66 -19.54 17.72 -4.46
C ALA A 66 -18.53 18.41 -3.51
N ASP A 67 -17.70 17.64 -2.81
CA ASP A 67 -16.68 18.17 -1.89
C ASP A 67 -15.62 19.00 -2.63
N ALA A 68 -15.34 18.67 -3.92
CA ALA A 68 -14.49 19.45 -4.80
C ALA A 68 -15.21 20.64 -5.48
N ASN A 69 -16.51 20.82 -5.27
CA ASN A 69 -17.37 21.78 -6.00
C ASN A 69 -17.29 21.62 -7.53
N MET A 70 -17.25 20.36 -8.01
CA MET A 70 -17.11 20.01 -9.41
C MET A 70 -18.23 19.07 -9.89
N THR A 71 -18.34 18.97 -11.21
CA THR A 71 -19.17 18.00 -11.91
C THR A 71 -18.28 17.10 -12.78
N LEU A 72 -18.83 16.02 -13.36
CA LEU A 72 -18.09 15.19 -14.32
C LEU A 72 -17.64 15.97 -15.57
N ALA A 73 -18.30 17.07 -15.90
CA ALA A 73 -17.88 17.91 -17.04
C ALA A 73 -16.53 18.59 -16.79
N ASP A 74 -16.23 18.92 -15.54
CA ASP A 74 -15.03 19.64 -15.12
C ASP A 74 -13.78 18.72 -15.02
N VAL A 75 -13.99 17.39 -15.05
CA VAL A 75 -12.93 16.38 -14.97
C VAL A 75 -12.32 16.15 -16.35
N ASP A 76 -11.00 16.11 -16.46
CA ASP A 76 -10.28 15.85 -17.72
C ASP A 76 -10.14 14.36 -18.02
N ALA A 77 -10.00 13.52 -16.99
CA ALA A 77 -9.85 12.07 -17.12
C ALA A 77 -10.38 11.32 -15.88
N ILE A 78 -10.72 10.05 -16.09
CA ILE A 78 -11.09 9.12 -15.02
C ILE A 78 -10.00 8.05 -14.90
N ALA A 79 -9.49 7.84 -13.70
CA ALA A 79 -8.58 6.73 -13.39
C ALA A 79 -9.28 5.74 -12.45
N VAL A 80 -9.07 4.44 -12.66
CA VAL A 80 -9.64 3.39 -11.84
C VAL A 80 -8.64 2.27 -11.61
N SER A 81 -8.55 1.74 -10.41
CA SER A 81 -7.75 0.56 -10.14
C SER A 81 -8.26 -0.64 -10.93
N ALA A 82 -7.45 -1.13 -11.88
CA ALA A 82 -7.75 -2.28 -12.72
C ALA A 82 -7.11 -3.58 -12.22
N GLY A 83 -6.21 -3.46 -11.26
CA GLY A 83 -5.49 -4.54 -10.58
C GLY A 83 -4.18 -4.09 -9.92
N PRO A 84 -3.54 -5.00 -9.15
CA PRO A 84 -4.09 -6.25 -8.64
C PRO A 84 -5.19 -6.03 -7.59
N GLY A 85 -5.98 -7.10 -7.29
CA GLY A 85 -7.06 -7.03 -6.30
C GLY A 85 -8.08 -8.14 -6.44
N LEU A 86 -9.12 -8.11 -5.61
CA LEU A 86 -10.22 -9.09 -5.67
C LEU A 86 -11.05 -8.89 -6.94
N ALA A 87 -11.16 -9.95 -7.76
CA ALA A 87 -11.77 -9.86 -9.08
C ALA A 87 -13.19 -9.28 -9.08
N GLY A 88 -14.03 -9.67 -8.09
CA GLY A 88 -15.40 -9.13 -7.96
C GLY A 88 -15.41 -7.63 -7.61
N CYS A 89 -14.52 -7.20 -6.73
CA CYS A 89 -14.36 -5.81 -6.32
C CYS A 89 -13.87 -4.94 -7.49
N LEU A 90 -12.81 -5.37 -8.17
CA LEU A 90 -12.30 -4.73 -9.38
C LEU A 90 -13.37 -4.59 -10.46
N ALA A 91 -14.18 -5.65 -10.68
CA ALA A 91 -15.24 -5.64 -11.69
C ALA A 91 -16.27 -4.55 -11.41
N VAL A 92 -16.63 -4.31 -10.16
CA VAL A 92 -17.57 -3.24 -9.77
C VAL A 92 -16.98 -1.87 -10.09
N GLY A 93 -15.78 -1.57 -9.60
CA GLY A 93 -15.14 -0.27 -9.81
C GLY A 93 -14.87 0.02 -11.28
N VAL A 94 -14.28 -0.94 -12.01
CA VAL A 94 -13.98 -0.77 -13.45
C VAL A 94 -15.25 -0.61 -14.28
N SER A 95 -16.30 -1.38 -14.00
CA SER A 95 -17.57 -1.23 -14.73
C SER A 95 -18.22 0.13 -14.48
N GLY A 96 -18.26 0.56 -13.20
CA GLY A 96 -18.78 1.87 -12.83
C GLY A 96 -17.96 3.02 -13.47
N ALA A 97 -16.63 2.94 -13.40
CA ALA A 97 -15.76 3.95 -14.01
C ALA A 97 -15.91 4.03 -15.53
N LYS A 98 -16.04 2.89 -16.22
CA LYS A 98 -16.31 2.85 -17.67
C LYS A 98 -17.65 3.49 -18.02
N ALA A 99 -18.69 3.21 -17.23
CA ALA A 99 -20.02 3.82 -17.44
C ALA A 99 -19.95 5.35 -17.29
N LEU A 100 -19.25 5.85 -16.27
CA LEU A 100 -19.03 7.29 -16.07
C LEU A 100 -18.23 7.91 -17.22
N ALA A 101 -17.12 7.28 -17.63
CA ALA A 101 -16.28 7.75 -18.73
C ALA A 101 -17.05 7.83 -20.05
N TRP A 102 -17.84 6.80 -20.33
CA TRP A 102 -18.72 6.78 -21.51
C TRP A 102 -19.76 7.88 -21.47
N ALA A 103 -20.49 8.01 -20.36
CA ALA A 103 -21.56 9.00 -20.22
C ALA A 103 -21.04 10.45 -20.32
N ALA A 104 -19.84 10.72 -19.76
CA ALA A 104 -19.22 12.03 -19.77
C ALA A 104 -18.31 12.29 -20.98
N ASN A 105 -18.12 11.30 -21.85
CA ASN A 105 -17.16 11.36 -22.98
C ASN A 105 -15.74 11.74 -22.54
N LYS A 106 -15.25 11.10 -21.46
CA LYS A 106 -13.93 11.35 -20.88
C LYS A 106 -13.00 10.17 -21.10
N PRO A 107 -11.67 10.41 -21.28
CA PRO A 107 -10.68 9.36 -21.32
C PRO A 107 -10.66 8.59 -19.99
N ILE A 108 -10.40 7.27 -20.07
CA ILE A 108 -10.28 6.39 -18.89
C ILE A 108 -8.91 5.73 -18.86
N TYR A 109 -8.36 5.61 -17.65
CA TYR A 109 -7.10 4.91 -17.37
C TYR A 109 -7.34 3.81 -16.34
N GLY A 110 -7.19 2.54 -16.76
CA GLY A 110 -7.11 1.41 -15.85
C GLY A 110 -5.70 1.36 -15.26
N ILE A 111 -5.55 1.57 -13.96
CA ILE A 111 -4.22 1.71 -13.33
C ILE A 111 -3.88 0.56 -12.39
N ASN A 112 -2.59 0.45 -12.09
CA ASN A 112 -2.07 -0.47 -11.08
C ASN A 112 -2.28 0.12 -9.68
N HIS A 113 -3.08 -0.56 -8.87
CA HIS A 113 -3.38 -0.21 -7.48
C HIS A 113 -2.12 -0.02 -6.63
N VAL A 114 -1.18 -0.98 -6.71
CA VAL A 114 0.04 -0.97 -5.87
C VAL A 114 0.95 0.21 -6.23
N ILE A 115 1.04 0.56 -7.52
CA ILE A 115 1.80 1.72 -7.98
C ILE A 115 1.12 3.02 -7.55
N GLY A 116 -0.21 3.03 -7.41
CA GLY A 116 -0.94 4.14 -6.82
C GLY A 116 -0.43 4.52 -5.43
N HIS A 117 -0.11 3.54 -4.58
CA HIS A 117 0.43 3.79 -3.23
C HIS A 117 1.75 4.56 -3.20
N ILE A 118 2.58 4.46 -4.20
CA ILE A 118 3.78 5.31 -4.30
C ILE A 118 3.45 6.65 -4.96
N ALA A 119 2.57 6.66 -5.97
CA ALA A 119 2.19 7.87 -6.67
C ALA A 119 1.59 8.94 -5.74
N VAL A 120 0.80 8.55 -4.74
CA VAL A 120 0.14 9.45 -3.79
C VAL A 120 1.11 10.34 -3.00
N THR A 121 2.36 9.92 -2.84
CA THR A 121 3.38 10.73 -2.13
C THR A 121 3.68 12.04 -2.85
N GLN A 122 3.43 12.11 -4.16
CA GLN A 122 3.62 13.33 -4.95
C GLN A 122 2.70 14.48 -4.54
N LEU A 123 1.57 14.20 -3.91
CA LEU A 123 0.68 15.21 -3.33
C LEU A 123 1.35 16.02 -2.21
N GLN A 124 2.38 15.47 -1.58
CA GLN A 124 3.09 16.11 -0.46
C GLN A 124 4.50 16.55 -0.81
N PHE A 125 5.20 15.75 -1.63
CA PHE A 125 6.63 15.89 -1.87
C PHE A 125 6.95 16.32 -3.31
N GLY A 126 5.92 16.51 -4.15
CA GLY A 126 6.10 16.83 -5.56
C GLY A 126 6.59 15.65 -6.41
N PRO A 127 6.99 15.91 -7.66
CA PRO A 127 7.42 14.87 -8.59
C PRO A 127 8.57 14.02 -8.06
N PHE A 128 8.65 12.78 -8.51
CA PHE A 128 9.77 11.91 -8.16
C PHE A 128 11.07 12.38 -8.82
N PRO A 129 12.18 12.40 -8.07
CA PRO A 129 13.50 12.43 -8.67
C PRO A 129 13.68 11.20 -9.59
N LYS A 130 14.62 11.30 -10.54
CA LYS A 130 15.04 10.13 -11.30
C LYS A 130 15.67 9.08 -10.39
N ASP A 131 15.55 7.82 -10.80
CA ASP A 131 16.17 6.69 -10.10
C ASP A 131 15.77 6.58 -8.62
N THR A 132 14.51 6.90 -8.31
CA THR A 132 13.92 6.79 -6.97
C THR A 132 13.70 5.33 -6.60
N LEU A 133 14.07 4.93 -5.37
CA LEU A 133 13.63 3.66 -4.80
C LEU A 133 12.25 3.83 -4.14
N ALA A 134 11.43 2.79 -4.23
CA ALA A 134 10.14 2.76 -3.56
C ALA A 134 9.96 1.44 -2.80
N LEU A 135 9.61 1.54 -1.52
CA LEU A 135 9.24 0.42 -0.67
C LEU A 135 7.72 0.36 -0.58
N ILE A 136 7.14 -0.70 -1.08
CA ILE A 136 5.73 -1.04 -0.91
C ILE A 136 5.58 -2.01 0.25
N VAL A 137 4.76 -1.64 1.25
CA VAL A 137 4.50 -2.49 2.42
C VAL A 137 3.02 -2.44 2.78
N SER A 138 2.32 -3.56 2.60
CA SER A 138 0.88 -3.69 2.88
C SER A 138 0.55 -5.07 3.47
N GLY A 139 -0.73 -5.35 3.66
CA GLY A 139 -1.22 -6.69 4.02
C GLY A 139 -0.91 -7.76 2.97
N GLY A 140 -0.93 -7.40 1.68
CA GLY A 140 -0.72 -8.35 0.58
C GLY A 140 0.64 -8.23 -0.12
N HIS A 141 1.36 -7.11 0.03
CA HIS A 141 2.59 -6.86 -0.72
C HIS A 141 3.72 -6.38 0.19
N THR A 142 4.93 -6.87 -0.10
CA THR A 142 6.17 -6.29 0.41
C THR A 142 7.19 -6.36 -0.71
N SER A 143 7.49 -5.22 -1.31
CA SER A 143 8.34 -5.13 -2.50
C SER A 143 9.19 -3.87 -2.48
N LEU A 144 10.41 -3.99 -2.99
CA LEU A 144 11.30 -2.88 -3.28
C LEU A 144 11.33 -2.68 -4.79
N LEU A 145 11.03 -1.47 -5.24
CA LEU A 145 10.95 -1.11 -6.65
C LEU A 145 12.00 -0.04 -6.96
N HIS A 146 12.51 -0.06 -8.19
CA HIS A 146 13.27 1.03 -8.78
C HIS A 146 12.38 1.77 -9.78
N VAL A 147 12.13 3.04 -9.51
CA VAL A 147 11.33 3.94 -10.35
C VAL A 147 12.29 4.82 -11.13
N GLU A 148 12.62 4.39 -12.33
CA GLU A 148 13.50 5.16 -13.23
C GLU A 148 12.73 6.32 -13.86
N ASP A 149 11.51 6.07 -14.33
CA ASP A 149 10.63 7.07 -14.93
C ASP A 149 9.15 6.72 -14.62
N MET A 150 8.53 7.53 -13.79
CA MET A 150 7.09 7.42 -13.52
C MET A 150 6.32 8.20 -14.59
N PRO A 151 5.36 7.60 -15.31
CA PRO A 151 4.79 6.26 -15.07
C PRO A 151 5.31 5.16 -16.04
N ARG A 152 6.42 5.35 -16.71
CA ARG A 152 6.81 4.52 -17.86
C ARG A 152 7.70 3.32 -17.52
N LYS A 153 8.59 3.47 -16.53
CA LYS A 153 9.60 2.44 -16.24
C LYS A 153 9.77 2.23 -14.74
N ILE A 154 9.29 1.08 -14.30
CA ILE A 154 9.40 0.60 -12.92
C ILE A 154 9.89 -0.83 -12.96
N ASP A 155 10.96 -1.11 -12.24
CA ASP A 155 11.56 -2.44 -12.13
C ASP A 155 11.40 -2.98 -10.70
N VAL A 156 11.17 -4.29 -10.57
CA VAL A 156 11.14 -4.96 -9.26
C VAL A 156 12.57 -5.30 -8.85
N VAL A 157 13.03 -4.73 -7.75
CA VAL A 157 14.37 -4.97 -7.16
C VAL A 157 14.35 -6.18 -6.24
N GLY A 158 13.28 -6.34 -5.46
CA GLY A 158 13.06 -7.46 -4.56
C GLY A 158 11.61 -7.53 -4.11
N THR A 159 11.17 -8.71 -3.71
CA THR A 159 9.80 -8.95 -3.22
C THR A 159 9.81 -9.95 -2.10
N THR A 160 8.69 -10.06 -1.35
CA THR A 160 8.58 -11.14 -0.38
C THR A 160 8.45 -12.49 -1.08
N LEU A 161 9.15 -13.49 -0.55
CA LEU A 161 9.11 -14.88 -1.04
C LEU A 161 8.00 -15.70 -0.38
N ASP A 162 7.37 -15.14 0.65
CA ASP A 162 6.33 -15.80 1.44
C ASP A 162 5.31 -14.77 1.96
N ASP A 163 5.02 -14.74 3.26
CA ASP A 163 4.09 -13.78 3.87
C ASP A 163 4.54 -12.32 3.60
N ALA A 164 3.61 -11.42 3.33
CA ALA A 164 3.88 -9.98 3.39
C ALA A 164 4.09 -9.52 4.85
N ALA A 165 4.72 -8.36 5.05
CA ALA A 165 4.98 -7.83 6.39
C ALA A 165 3.68 -7.59 7.17
N GLY A 166 2.66 -7.00 6.55
CA GLY A 166 1.35 -6.79 7.19
C GLY A 166 0.64 -8.10 7.49
N GLU A 167 0.69 -9.09 6.59
CA GLU A 167 0.14 -10.43 6.82
C GLU A 167 0.82 -11.13 8.01
N CYS A 168 2.13 -10.97 8.16
CA CYS A 168 2.87 -11.47 9.32
C CYS A 168 2.33 -10.86 10.62
N PHE A 169 2.09 -9.55 10.64
CA PHE A 169 1.51 -8.84 11.78
C PHE A 169 0.10 -9.32 12.11
N ASP A 170 -0.77 -9.48 11.12
CA ASP A 170 -2.14 -9.98 11.33
C ASP A 170 -2.15 -11.40 11.90
N LYS A 171 -1.23 -12.26 11.44
CA LYS A 171 -1.09 -13.63 11.95
C LYS A 171 -0.58 -13.66 13.39
N VAL A 172 0.38 -12.80 13.76
CA VAL A 172 0.87 -12.70 15.15
C VAL A 172 -0.19 -12.04 16.04
N ALA A 173 -0.88 -11.01 15.57
CA ALA A 173 -1.96 -10.37 16.28
C ALA A 173 -3.06 -11.38 16.67
N ARG A 174 -3.45 -12.25 15.74
CA ARG A 174 -4.41 -13.32 15.99
C ARG A 174 -3.90 -14.31 17.06
N LEU A 175 -2.61 -14.64 17.02
CA LEU A 175 -1.98 -15.49 18.03
C LEU A 175 -2.06 -14.86 19.44
N LEU A 176 -1.93 -13.55 19.53
CA LEU A 176 -2.02 -12.77 20.77
C LEU A 176 -3.47 -12.46 21.19
N GLY A 177 -4.47 -12.91 20.40
CA GLY A 177 -5.90 -12.71 20.70
C GLY A 177 -6.46 -11.35 20.26
N PHE A 178 -5.74 -10.59 19.43
CA PHE A 178 -6.23 -9.33 18.88
C PHE A 178 -7.22 -9.55 17.74
N PRO A 179 -8.21 -8.64 17.59
CA PRO A 179 -9.11 -8.67 16.45
C PRO A 179 -8.42 -8.25 15.13
N TYR A 180 -9.06 -8.58 14.02
CA TYR A 180 -8.65 -8.09 12.69
C TYR A 180 -9.18 -6.66 12.44
N PRO A 181 -8.38 -5.76 11.81
CA PRO A 181 -6.99 -5.93 11.40
C PRO A 181 -5.99 -5.86 12.56
N GLY A 182 -5.00 -6.74 12.56
CA GLY A 182 -4.04 -6.90 13.65
C GLY A 182 -2.95 -5.82 13.73
N GLY A 183 -2.56 -5.26 12.57
CA GLY A 183 -1.47 -4.29 12.46
C GLY A 183 -1.56 -3.11 13.45
N PRO A 184 -2.70 -2.39 13.54
CA PRO A 184 -2.87 -1.29 14.50
C PRO A 184 -2.77 -1.70 15.97
N HIS A 185 -3.14 -2.94 16.31
CA HIS A 185 -3.01 -3.45 17.67
C HIS A 185 -1.55 -3.72 18.03
N ILE A 186 -0.82 -4.40 17.14
CA ILE A 186 0.63 -4.62 17.30
C ILE A 186 1.37 -3.27 17.43
N ASP A 187 1.05 -2.29 16.58
CA ASP A 187 1.70 -0.97 16.64
C ASP A 187 1.46 -0.26 17.98
N ARG A 188 0.21 -0.25 18.46
CA ARG A 188 -0.15 0.39 19.73
C ARG A 188 0.54 -0.26 20.93
N HIS A 189 0.53 -1.58 21.02
CA HIS A 189 1.18 -2.32 22.10
C HIS A 189 2.69 -2.19 22.03
N GLY A 190 3.27 -2.30 20.83
CA GLY A 190 4.70 -2.19 20.63
C GLY A 190 5.31 -0.86 21.02
N GLN A 191 4.53 0.22 21.10
CA GLN A 191 4.99 1.53 21.60
C GLN A 191 5.30 1.53 23.10
N ASN A 192 4.77 0.57 23.87
CA ASN A 192 4.93 0.48 25.31
C ASN A 192 5.94 -0.59 25.74
N GLY A 193 6.35 -1.48 24.84
CA GLY A 193 7.24 -2.61 25.13
C GLY A 193 8.70 -2.35 24.84
N ASP A 194 9.56 -3.25 25.35
CA ASP A 194 10.99 -3.28 25.05
C ASP A 194 11.24 -4.00 23.71
N PRO A 195 11.76 -3.34 22.68
CA PRO A 195 12.03 -3.95 21.37
C PRO A 195 13.14 -5.03 21.41
N HIS A 196 13.87 -5.14 22.52
CA HIS A 196 14.96 -6.10 22.70
C HIS A 196 14.67 -7.20 23.72
N ALA A 197 13.49 -7.20 24.32
CA ALA A 197 13.09 -8.21 25.34
C ALA A 197 13.05 -9.63 24.76
N ILE A 198 12.66 -9.78 23.48
CA ILE A 198 12.52 -11.07 22.82
C ILE A 198 13.36 -11.11 21.55
N LYS A 199 14.12 -12.19 21.38
CA LYS A 199 14.94 -12.38 20.19
C LYS A 199 14.08 -12.86 19.01
N VAL A 200 13.56 -11.92 18.23
CA VAL A 200 12.85 -12.18 16.99
C VAL A 200 13.85 -12.25 15.82
N PRO A 201 13.83 -13.32 15.00
CA PRO A 201 14.79 -13.44 13.90
C PRO A 201 14.52 -12.43 12.78
N MET A 202 15.59 -11.90 12.20
CA MET A 202 15.52 -11.08 10.99
C MET A 202 15.52 -11.98 9.76
N GLY A 203 14.37 -12.12 9.11
CA GLY A 203 14.21 -12.98 7.93
C GLY A 203 15.14 -12.62 6.78
N LEU A 204 15.76 -13.61 6.15
CA LEU A 204 16.58 -13.48 4.92
C LEU A 204 17.72 -12.44 5.00
N THR A 205 18.32 -12.25 6.18
CA THR A 205 19.41 -11.27 6.36
C THR A 205 20.79 -11.91 6.54
N GLN A 206 20.87 -13.21 6.81
CA GLN A 206 22.11 -13.89 7.18
C GLN A 206 22.37 -15.16 6.37
N GLY A 207 23.62 -15.61 6.34
CA GLY A 207 24.04 -16.83 5.71
C GLY A 207 23.92 -16.84 4.17
N LYS A 208 23.96 -18.05 3.60
CA LYS A 208 23.89 -18.22 2.13
C LYS A 208 22.57 -17.73 1.55
N ALA A 209 21.45 -17.93 2.26
CA ALA A 209 20.13 -17.48 1.81
C ALA A 209 20.06 -15.95 1.75
N GLY A 210 20.50 -15.23 2.79
CA GLY A 210 20.52 -13.77 2.77
C GLY A 210 21.45 -13.19 1.69
N ALA A 211 22.55 -13.88 1.37
CA ALA A 211 23.46 -13.47 0.30
C ALA A 211 22.85 -13.69 -1.10
N ALA A 212 22.06 -14.77 -1.29
CA ALA A 212 21.39 -15.08 -2.54
C ALA A 212 20.19 -14.15 -2.81
N HIS A 213 19.56 -13.63 -1.75
CA HIS A 213 18.36 -12.78 -1.81
C HIS A 213 18.59 -11.40 -1.15
N PRO A 214 19.48 -10.58 -1.70
CA PRO A 214 19.94 -9.36 -1.05
C PRO A 214 18.85 -8.30 -0.86
N TYR A 215 17.79 -8.36 -1.66
CA TYR A 215 16.69 -7.40 -1.68
C TYR A 215 15.32 -8.03 -1.40
N ASP A 216 15.21 -9.38 -1.52
CA ASP A 216 13.96 -10.08 -1.23
C ASP A 216 13.68 -10.16 0.27
N PHE A 217 12.41 -10.31 0.63
CA PHE A 217 11.94 -10.39 2.01
C PHE A 217 11.38 -11.78 2.31
N SER A 218 11.28 -12.12 3.60
CA SER A 218 10.62 -13.34 4.09
C SER A 218 10.21 -13.12 5.54
N PHE A 219 8.93 -13.35 5.85
CA PHE A 219 8.37 -13.12 7.18
C PHE A 219 7.66 -14.34 7.76
N SER A 220 7.45 -15.42 7.02
CA SER A 220 6.83 -16.66 7.53
C SER A 220 7.64 -17.30 8.66
N GLY A 221 8.99 -17.23 8.54
CA GLY A 221 9.91 -17.68 9.59
C GLY A 221 9.84 -16.81 10.85
N VAL A 222 9.63 -15.51 10.70
CA VAL A 222 9.47 -14.55 11.81
C VAL A 222 8.22 -14.90 12.61
N LYS A 223 7.06 -15.02 11.92
CA LYS A 223 5.80 -15.44 12.53
C LYS A 223 5.94 -16.76 13.30
N THR A 224 6.58 -17.77 12.66
CA THR A 224 6.75 -19.09 13.25
C THR A 224 7.63 -19.06 14.51
N ALA A 225 8.67 -18.23 14.52
CA ALA A 225 9.54 -18.06 15.69
C ALA A 225 8.79 -17.43 16.87
N VAL A 226 7.99 -16.37 16.62
CA VAL A 226 7.16 -15.76 17.66
C VAL A 226 6.12 -16.73 18.18
N ALA A 227 5.44 -17.49 17.30
CA ALA A 227 4.45 -18.48 17.71
C ALA A 227 5.05 -19.55 18.64
N ARG A 228 6.20 -20.13 18.27
CA ARG A 228 6.89 -21.12 19.08
C ARG A 228 7.35 -20.55 20.42
N TRP A 229 7.79 -19.31 20.45
CA TRP A 229 8.19 -18.66 21.69
C TRP A 229 6.98 -18.47 22.62
N VAL A 230 5.86 -17.95 22.12
CA VAL A 230 4.62 -17.80 22.89
C VAL A 230 4.11 -19.13 23.43
N GLU A 231 4.09 -20.18 22.60
CA GLU A 231 3.70 -21.55 23.01
C GLU A 231 4.61 -22.08 24.12
N SER A 232 5.92 -21.83 24.04
CA SER A 232 6.89 -22.25 25.04
C SER A 232 6.67 -21.57 26.39
N GLU A 233 6.44 -20.25 26.39
CA GLU A 233 6.17 -19.48 27.63
C GLU A 233 4.85 -19.91 28.27
N GLN A 234 3.79 -20.09 27.47
CA GLN A 234 2.52 -20.61 27.95
C GLN A 234 2.64 -22.02 28.58
N ALA A 235 3.39 -22.89 27.93
CA ALA A 235 3.64 -24.24 28.45
C ALA A 235 4.45 -24.24 29.76
N ALA A 236 5.31 -23.25 29.97
CA ALA A 236 6.04 -22.98 31.18
C ALA A 236 5.19 -22.32 32.30
N GLY A 237 3.96 -21.89 31.97
CA GLY A 237 3.07 -21.20 32.89
C GLY A 237 3.41 -19.74 33.11
N HIS A 238 4.19 -19.14 32.20
CA HIS A 238 4.51 -17.73 32.25
C HIS A 238 3.42 -16.89 31.60
N GLU A 239 3.21 -15.68 32.10
CA GLU A 239 2.39 -14.65 31.46
C GLU A 239 3.12 -14.13 30.23
N ILE A 240 2.40 -13.93 29.13
CA ILE A 240 2.99 -13.38 27.90
C ILE A 240 3.10 -11.87 28.02
N PRO A 241 4.31 -11.29 27.96
CA PRO A 241 4.52 -9.85 27.94
C PRO A 241 4.15 -9.30 26.56
N VAL A 242 2.85 -9.07 26.33
CA VAL A 242 2.28 -8.74 25.02
C VAL A 242 2.92 -7.52 24.39
N ASP A 243 3.17 -6.46 25.18
CA ASP A 243 3.79 -5.23 24.71
C ASP A 243 5.22 -5.48 24.19
N ASP A 244 6.01 -6.30 24.91
CA ASP A 244 7.38 -6.66 24.52
C ASP A 244 7.40 -7.54 23.27
N VAL A 245 6.44 -8.49 23.14
CA VAL A 245 6.28 -9.30 21.92
C VAL A 245 6.02 -8.42 20.73
N CYS A 246 5.10 -7.46 20.87
CA CYS A 246 4.74 -6.53 19.80
C CYS A 246 5.91 -5.62 19.43
N ALA A 247 6.62 -5.06 20.43
CA ALA A 247 7.78 -4.20 20.22
C ALA A 247 8.93 -4.93 19.51
N SER A 248 9.27 -6.14 19.99
CA SER A 248 10.36 -6.94 19.43
C SER A 248 10.05 -7.42 18.00
N LEU A 249 8.79 -7.79 17.71
CA LEU A 249 8.34 -8.13 16.36
C LEU A 249 8.49 -6.93 15.43
N ALA A 250 7.97 -5.78 15.85
CA ALA A 250 7.97 -4.57 15.02
C ALA A 250 9.38 -4.07 14.75
N ASP A 251 10.27 -4.06 15.74
CA ASP A 251 11.69 -3.69 15.55
C ASP A 251 12.39 -4.63 14.56
N SER A 252 12.19 -5.95 14.69
CA SER A 252 12.82 -6.91 13.79
C SER A 252 12.37 -6.69 12.34
N VAL A 253 11.06 -6.58 12.09
CA VAL A 253 10.49 -6.39 10.75
C VAL A 253 10.90 -5.04 10.17
N ALA A 254 10.76 -3.96 10.94
CA ALA A 254 11.14 -2.60 10.51
C ALA A 254 12.64 -2.52 10.18
N THR A 255 13.49 -3.16 10.99
CA THR A 255 14.94 -3.19 10.74
C THR A 255 15.29 -3.91 9.44
N VAL A 256 14.64 -5.03 9.12
CA VAL A 256 14.84 -5.75 7.86
C VAL A 256 14.43 -4.89 6.67
N LEU A 257 13.24 -4.28 6.74
CA LEU A 257 12.72 -3.39 5.70
C LEU A 257 13.67 -2.21 5.46
N ALA A 258 14.08 -1.52 6.52
CA ALA A 258 14.99 -0.37 6.42
C ALA A 258 16.35 -0.76 5.84
N ARG A 259 17.00 -1.81 6.36
CA ARG A 259 18.33 -2.26 5.88
C ARG A 259 18.33 -2.61 4.41
N LYS A 260 17.33 -3.36 3.94
CA LYS A 260 17.25 -3.77 2.52
C LYS A 260 16.90 -2.59 1.61
N SER A 261 16.08 -1.66 2.08
CA SER A 261 15.78 -0.43 1.35
C SER A 261 17.02 0.45 1.18
N MET A 262 17.78 0.70 2.26
CA MET A 262 19.03 1.47 2.18
C MET A 262 20.09 0.77 1.31
N ARG A 263 20.14 -0.57 1.36
CA ARG A 263 21.00 -1.34 0.46
C ARG A 263 20.60 -1.14 -1.00
N GLY A 264 19.29 -1.12 -1.29
CA GLY A 264 18.76 -0.81 -2.61
C GLY A 264 19.12 0.61 -3.05
N CYS A 265 18.89 1.62 -2.21
CA CYS A 265 19.24 3.01 -2.50
C CYS A 265 20.73 3.13 -2.89
N ARG A 266 21.60 2.49 -2.13
CA ARG A 266 23.06 2.48 -2.43
C ARG A 266 23.39 1.77 -3.74
N GLN A 267 22.71 0.67 -4.09
CA GLN A 267 22.95 -0.10 -5.32
C GLN A 267 22.56 0.67 -6.57
N TYR A 268 21.45 1.43 -6.49
CA TYR A 268 20.89 2.20 -7.61
C TYR A 268 21.29 3.68 -7.57
N ASP A 269 22.23 4.06 -6.70
CA ASP A 269 22.67 5.45 -6.49
C ASP A 269 21.50 6.42 -6.27
N SER A 270 20.49 5.93 -5.54
CA SER A 270 19.28 6.69 -5.23
C SER A 270 19.41 7.42 -3.91
N ASN A 271 19.19 8.73 -3.92
CA ASN A 271 19.14 9.56 -2.71
C ASN A 271 17.71 9.73 -2.17
N THR A 272 16.73 9.04 -2.75
CA THR A 272 15.33 9.14 -2.34
C THR A 272 14.70 7.76 -2.18
N LEU A 273 14.07 7.52 -1.04
CA LEU A 273 13.24 6.36 -0.78
C LEU A 273 11.79 6.80 -0.55
N ILE A 274 10.90 6.36 -1.41
CA ILE A 274 9.45 6.54 -1.23
C ILE A 274 8.89 5.31 -0.53
N VAL A 275 7.94 5.50 0.38
CA VAL A 275 7.29 4.39 1.10
C VAL A 275 5.80 4.48 0.89
N GLY A 276 5.17 3.37 0.47
CA GLY A 276 3.74 3.29 0.21
C GLY A 276 3.12 2.00 0.77
N GLY A 277 1.78 1.98 0.79
CA GLY A 277 0.98 0.87 1.30
C GLY A 277 0.58 1.01 2.77
N GLY A 278 -0.51 0.35 3.15
CA GLY A 278 -1.15 0.53 4.46
C GLY A 278 -0.23 0.31 5.66
N PHE A 279 0.72 -0.62 5.56
CA PHE A 279 1.68 -0.87 6.63
C PHE A 279 2.68 0.28 6.84
N SER A 280 2.81 1.21 5.88
CA SER A 280 3.61 2.43 6.05
C SER A 280 3.05 3.40 7.13
N ALA A 281 1.83 3.16 7.61
CA ALA A 281 1.26 3.86 8.76
C ALA A 281 1.87 3.42 10.10
N ASN A 282 2.52 2.24 10.17
CA ASN A 282 3.11 1.73 11.41
C ASN A 282 4.19 2.68 11.95
N SER A 283 4.05 3.08 13.22
CA SER A 283 4.89 4.11 13.84
C SER A 283 6.35 3.72 13.97
N GLN A 284 6.61 2.44 14.31
CA GLN A 284 7.96 1.93 14.49
C GLN A 284 8.70 1.78 13.16
N LEU A 285 7.98 1.34 12.09
CA LEU A 285 8.55 1.32 10.75
C LEU A 285 8.93 2.72 10.28
N ARG A 286 8.04 3.71 10.49
CA ARG A 286 8.32 5.11 10.12
C ARG A 286 9.56 5.64 10.82
N ALA A 287 9.63 5.47 12.15
CA ALA A 287 10.77 5.90 12.96
C ALA A 287 12.08 5.25 12.48
N LYS A 288 12.06 3.94 12.24
CA LYS A 288 13.23 3.18 11.78
C LYS A 288 13.69 3.60 10.38
N LEU A 289 12.76 3.81 9.45
CA LEU A 289 13.11 4.26 8.09
C LEU A 289 13.70 5.67 8.08
N LEU A 290 13.17 6.59 8.89
CA LEU A 290 13.69 7.94 9.02
C LEU A 290 15.09 7.93 9.65
N GLU A 291 15.29 7.17 10.74
CA GLU A 291 16.62 6.97 11.38
C GLU A 291 17.66 6.46 10.38
N PHE A 292 17.30 5.44 9.60
CA PHE A 292 18.20 4.88 8.60
C PHE A 292 18.43 5.86 7.45
N GLY A 293 17.38 6.60 7.02
CA GLY A 293 17.52 7.65 6.01
C GLY A 293 18.56 8.70 6.40
N GLU A 294 18.48 9.22 7.63
CA GLU A 294 19.47 10.16 8.18
C GLU A 294 20.88 9.57 8.18
N ASN A 295 21.03 8.34 8.68
CA ASN A 295 22.34 7.67 8.78
C ASN A 295 22.99 7.38 7.42
N TYR A 296 22.18 7.19 6.36
CA TYR A 296 22.66 6.86 5.01
C TYR A 296 22.60 8.03 4.03
N GLY A 297 22.10 9.20 4.44
CA GLY A 297 21.94 10.38 3.58
C GLY A 297 20.84 10.19 2.52
N VAL A 298 19.79 9.44 2.83
CA VAL A 298 18.66 9.17 1.94
C VAL A 298 17.43 9.95 2.41
N ASP A 299 16.82 10.72 1.51
CA ASP A 299 15.54 11.42 1.73
C ASP A 299 14.39 10.40 1.74
N VAL A 300 13.86 10.12 2.91
CA VAL A 300 12.77 9.14 3.10
C VAL A 300 11.43 9.87 3.10
N ARG A 301 10.61 9.58 2.09
CA ARG A 301 9.30 10.19 1.86
C ARG A 301 8.18 9.21 2.18
N ILE A 302 7.50 9.42 3.29
CA ILE A 302 6.38 8.58 3.75
C ILE A 302 5.12 9.47 3.77
N PRO A 303 4.00 9.07 3.13
CA PRO A 303 2.81 9.92 3.08
C PRO A 303 2.18 10.09 4.46
N GLN A 304 1.32 11.09 4.61
CA GLN A 304 0.48 11.25 5.81
C GLN A 304 -0.35 9.99 6.02
N ILE A 305 -0.61 9.64 7.29
CA ILE A 305 -1.30 8.39 7.69
C ILE A 305 -2.61 8.19 6.91
N LYS A 306 -3.38 9.26 6.71
CA LYS A 306 -4.66 9.22 5.95
C LYS A 306 -4.53 8.86 4.46
N LEU A 307 -3.31 8.88 3.92
CA LEU A 307 -3.00 8.52 2.53
C LEU A 307 -2.22 7.20 2.41
N CYS A 308 -1.93 6.53 3.53
CA CYS A 308 -1.21 5.26 3.52
C CYS A 308 -2.10 4.08 3.12
N THR A 309 -3.35 4.07 3.59
CA THR A 309 -4.35 3.03 3.26
C THR A 309 -5.00 3.29 1.91
N ASP A 310 -5.80 2.35 1.42
CA ASP A 310 -6.49 2.43 0.14
C ASP A 310 -7.40 3.67 0.09
N ASN A 311 -7.26 4.46 -0.99
CA ASN A 311 -7.98 5.71 -1.14
C ASN A 311 -8.05 6.15 -2.62
N GLY A 312 -8.96 7.06 -2.94
CA GLY A 312 -9.12 7.56 -4.31
C GLY A 312 -7.97 8.45 -4.78
N ALA A 313 -7.30 9.15 -3.86
CA ALA A 313 -6.24 10.11 -4.19
C ALA A 313 -5.01 9.42 -4.81
N MET A 314 -4.67 8.21 -4.40
CA MET A 314 -3.56 7.44 -4.97
C MET A 314 -3.84 7.06 -6.44
N VAL A 315 -5.09 6.73 -6.74
CA VAL A 315 -5.54 6.40 -8.10
C VAL A 315 -5.58 7.63 -8.97
N ALA A 316 -6.14 8.74 -8.45
CA ALA A 316 -6.18 10.01 -9.15
C ALA A 316 -4.77 10.54 -9.46
N MET A 317 -3.84 10.48 -8.49
CA MET A 317 -2.47 10.97 -8.68
C MET A 317 -1.71 10.16 -9.74
N LEU A 318 -1.88 8.83 -9.76
CA LEU A 318 -1.30 8.01 -10.83
C LEU A 318 -1.93 8.33 -12.18
N GLY A 319 -3.25 8.59 -12.22
CA GLY A 319 -3.95 9.08 -13.41
C GLY A 319 -3.38 10.41 -13.91
N VAL A 320 -3.10 11.36 -13.01
CA VAL A 320 -2.43 12.64 -13.36
C VAL A 320 -1.07 12.36 -14.00
N ASN A 321 -0.26 11.47 -13.44
CA ASN A 321 1.05 11.13 -14.02
C ASN A 321 0.93 10.58 -15.45
N LEU A 322 -0.10 9.75 -15.72
CA LEU A 322 -0.33 9.19 -17.05
C LEU A 322 -0.74 10.28 -18.05
N VAL A 323 -1.65 11.18 -17.63
CA VAL A 323 -2.10 12.31 -18.48
C VAL A 323 -0.94 13.25 -18.77
N GLU A 324 -0.17 13.69 -17.76
CA GLU A 324 0.99 14.57 -17.91
C GLU A 324 2.08 13.95 -18.81
N ALA A 325 2.29 12.64 -18.70
CA ALA A 325 3.24 11.90 -19.53
C ALA A 325 2.76 11.66 -20.97
N GLY A 326 1.52 12.03 -21.31
CA GLY A 326 0.93 11.82 -22.63
C GLY A 326 0.72 10.33 -22.95
N VAL A 327 0.52 9.50 -21.93
CA VAL A 327 0.18 8.08 -22.13
C VAL A 327 -1.22 7.99 -22.71
N ALA A 328 -1.41 7.13 -23.72
CA ALA A 328 -2.73 6.94 -24.33
C ALA A 328 -3.72 6.37 -23.30
N PRO A 329 -4.98 6.81 -23.30
CA PRO A 329 -6.03 6.21 -22.49
C PRO A 329 -6.15 4.71 -22.73
N SER A 330 -6.61 3.98 -21.73
CA SER A 330 -6.91 2.56 -21.86
C SER A 330 -8.04 2.33 -22.87
N ALA A 331 -7.96 1.23 -23.62
CA ALA A 331 -9.03 0.86 -24.55
C ALA A 331 -10.36 0.65 -23.79
N PRO A 332 -11.52 0.98 -24.37
CA PRO A 332 -12.80 0.88 -23.65
C PRO A 332 -13.12 -0.54 -23.12
N ASP A 333 -12.55 -1.56 -23.72
CA ASP A 333 -12.74 -2.97 -23.39
C ASP A 333 -11.63 -3.55 -22.52
N PHE A 334 -10.70 -2.74 -21.99
CA PHE A 334 -9.64 -3.25 -21.12
C PHE A 334 -10.21 -4.14 -19.98
N PRO A 335 -9.58 -5.30 -19.69
CA PRO A 335 -10.03 -6.21 -18.65
C PRO A 335 -9.60 -5.74 -17.25
N ILE A 336 -10.18 -6.34 -16.22
CA ILE A 336 -9.56 -6.38 -14.89
C ILE A 336 -8.42 -7.39 -14.90
N ASP A 337 -7.39 -7.16 -14.07
CA ASP A 337 -6.28 -8.10 -13.88
C ASP A 337 -5.99 -8.27 -12.39
N SER A 338 -6.58 -9.30 -11.78
CA SER A 338 -6.43 -9.56 -10.33
C SER A 338 -5.00 -9.88 -9.90
N ALA A 339 -4.11 -10.18 -10.85
CA ALA A 339 -2.70 -10.47 -10.63
C ALA A 339 -1.77 -9.50 -11.38
N MET A 340 -2.25 -8.28 -11.64
CA MET A 340 -1.50 -7.28 -12.42
C MET A 340 -0.08 -7.09 -11.88
N PRO A 341 0.95 -7.30 -12.70
CA PRO A 341 2.33 -7.24 -12.24
C PRO A 341 2.76 -5.81 -11.91
N LEU A 342 3.66 -5.65 -10.93
CA LEU A 342 4.16 -4.34 -10.46
C LEU A 342 4.89 -3.52 -11.54
N THR A 343 5.37 -4.18 -12.59
CA THR A 343 6.02 -3.51 -13.74
C THR A 343 5.03 -2.94 -14.76
N LYS A 344 3.74 -3.27 -14.63
CA LYS A 344 2.67 -2.76 -15.50
C LYS A 344 1.92 -1.64 -14.78
N VAL A 345 2.10 -0.41 -15.20
CA VAL A 345 1.53 0.78 -14.54
C VAL A 345 0.07 1.02 -14.91
N SER A 346 -0.30 0.74 -16.18
CA SER A 346 -1.67 0.92 -16.70
C SER A 346 -2.04 -0.15 -17.72
N MET A 347 -3.34 -0.26 -18.00
CA MET A 347 -3.93 -1.16 -19.00
C MET A 347 -3.82 -0.59 -20.40
#